data_01b3acb22e805f5436bf75825ac73122
#
_entry.id   01b3acb22e805f5436bf75825ac73122
#
_cell.length_a   1.000
_cell.length_b   1.000
_cell.length_c   1.000
_cell.angle_alpha   90.00
_cell.angle_beta   90.00
_cell.angle_gamma   90.00
#
_symmetry.space_group_name_H-M   'P 1'
#
loop_
_entity.id
_entity.type
_entity.pdbx_description
1 polymer ?
#
loop_
_entity_poly.entity_id
_entity_poly.type
_entity_poly.pdbx_seq_one_letter_code
_entity_poly.pdbx_strand_id
1 'polypeptide(L)'
;MPTCLLDFTYSHLVSLMFALEKAFDYDEEDEDNAVVWLLDPEALNLKTIGRKEIINLSEEAIDSIRKFEHPFVVNSRKNNARMMAQNGLFVYFQDDANALEETDGADKFLKKIVIPHVKTKDMLKTLYILGMRFSSIYPELSSISKDIILKNRVLESYRQEGNYDGQ
;
A
#
# COMPACT_ATOMS: atom_id res chain seq x y z
N MET A 1 -0.95 4.53 -20.05
CA MET A 1 -1.99 5.54 -19.78
C MET A 1 -1.92 5.84 -18.30
N PRO A 2 -1.66 7.07 -17.87
CA PRO A 2 -1.68 7.36 -16.44
C PRO A 2 -3.10 7.10 -15.91
N THR A 3 -3.20 6.41 -14.78
CA THR A 3 -4.48 6.18 -14.11
C THR A 3 -4.76 7.38 -13.23
N CYS A 4 -5.99 7.88 -13.27
CA CYS A 4 -6.43 8.95 -12.35
C CYS A 4 -6.73 8.41 -10.93
N LEU A 5 -6.32 7.20 -10.61
CA LEU A 5 -6.56 6.54 -9.34
C LEU A 5 -5.23 6.17 -8.67
N LEU A 6 -5.08 6.55 -7.42
CA LEU A 6 -4.00 6.13 -6.54
C LEU A 6 -4.55 5.07 -5.57
N ASP A 7 -3.89 3.93 -5.53
CA ASP A 7 -4.32 2.79 -4.72
C ASP A 7 -3.99 3.00 -3.23
N PHE A 8 -4.99 2.76 -2.38
CA PHE A 8 -4.86 2.62 -0.94
C PHE A 8 -5.50 1.31 -0.49
N THR A 9 -5.27 0.93 0.75
CA THR A 9 -5.88 -0.25 1.37
C THR A 9 -6.34 0.05 2.79
N TYR A 10 -7.46 -0.54 3.20
CA TYR A 10 -7.89 -0.52 4.61
C TYR A 10 -7.06 -1.46 5.49
N SER A 11 -6.25 -2.33 4.91
CA SER A 11 -5.44 -3.29 5.64
C SER A 11 -4.01 -2.80 5.84
N HIS A 12 -3.65 -2.47 7.09
CA HIS A 12 -2.29 -2.08 7.44
C HIS A 12 -1.24 -3.18 7.15
N LEU A 13 -1.62 -4.47 7.24
CA LEU A 13 -0.70 -5.57 6.90
C LEU A 13 -0.47 -5.67 5.39
N VAL A 14 -1.50 -5.41 4.57
CA VAL A 14 -1.36 -5.35 3.11
C VAL A 14 -0.49 -4.16 2.71
N SER A 15 -0.66 -2.99 3.32
CA SER A 15 0.18 -1.82 3.02
C SER A 15 1.65 -2.07 3.37
N LEU A 16 1.93 -2.75 4.49
CA LEU A 16 3.28 -3.16 4.84
C LEU A 16 3.86 -4.17 3.84
N MET A 17 3.08 -5.15 3.40
CA MET A 17 3.51 -6.10 2.37
C MET A 17 3.88 -5.40 1.06
N PHE A 18 3.13 -4.38 0.63
CA PHE A 18 3.46 -3.58 -0.55
C PHE A 18 4.76 -2.79 -0.36
N ALA A 19 4.91 -2.12 0.78
CA ALA A 19 6.09 -1.30 1.07
C ALA A 19 7.36 -2.14 1.18
N LEU A 20 7.24 -3.41 1.58
CA LEU A 20 8.37 -4.31 1.86
C LEU A 20 8.57 -5.40 0.79
N GLU A 21 7.78 -5.39 -0.29
CA GLU A 21 7.80 -6.44 -1.32
C GLU A 21 9.21 -6.73 -1.85
N LYS A 22 10.03 -5.69 -2.00
CA LYS A 22 11.40 -5.79 -2.53
C LYS A 22 12.49 -5.84 -1.45
N ALA A 23 12.14 -5.97 -0.17
CA ALA A 23 13.10 -5.86 0.93
C ALA A 23 14.31 -6.83 0.83
N PHE A 24 14.15 -7.97 0.16
CA PHE A 24 15.23 -8.92 -0.11
C PHE A 24 15.91 -8.75 -1.47
N ASP A 25 15.42 -7.86 -2.31
CA ASP A 25 15.93 -7.63 -3.67
C ASP A 25 16.84 -6.40 -3.73
N TYR A 26 16.91 -5.61 -2.66
CA TYR A 26 17.82 -4.48 -2.54
C TYR A 26 19.25 -4.96 -2.28
N ASP A 27 20.21 -4.35 -2.96
CA ASP A 27 21.63 -4.49 -2.66
C ASP A 27 21.97 -3.86 -1.30
N GLU A 28 23.08 -4.26 -0.68
CA GLU A 28 23.52 -3.72 0.62
C GLU A 28 23.87 -2.23 0.56
N GLU A 29 24.09 -1.70 -0.65
CA GLU A 29 24.40 -0.28 -0.91
C GLU A 29 23.12 0.57 -1.04
N ASP A 30 21.92 -0.03 -1.15
CA ASP A 30 20.65 0.70 -1.21
C ASP A 30 20.30 1.23 0.18
N GLU A 31 20.21 2.55 0.32
CA GLU A 31 19.84 3.22 1.57
C GLU A 31 18.35 3.66 1.61
N ASP A 32 17.60 3.32 0.59
CA ASP A 32 16.22 3.81 0.46
C ASP A 32 15.29 3.20 1.50
N ASN A 33 14.71 4.07 2.33
CA ASN A 33 13.73 3.70 3.32
C ASN A 33 12.39 3.34 2.66
N ALA A 34 11.72 2.31 3.16
CA ALA A 34 10.35 2.05 2.78
C ALA A 34 9.40 3.07 3.44
N VAL A 35 8.30 3.39 2.76
CA VAL A 35 7.34 4.40 3.25
C VAL A 35 5.93 3.83 3.19
N VAL A 36 5.18 4.03 4.27
CA VAL A 36 3.74 3.79 4.33
C VAL A 36 3.03 5.11 4.61
N TRP A 37 2.08 5.47 3.76
CA TRP A 37 1.22 6.62 3.96
C TRP A 37 -0.09 6.23 4.64
N LEU A 38 -0.45 6.92 5.70
CA LEU A 38 -1.74 6.81 6.39
C LEU A 38 -2.64 7.95 5.95
N LEU A 39 -3.78 7.62 5.37
CA LEU A 39 -4.77 8.57 4.89
C LEU A 39 -6.00 8.53 5.79
N ASP A 40 -6.46 9.71 6.24
CA ASP A 40 -7.81 9.89 6.76
C ASP A 40 -8.75 10.27 5.59
N PRO A 41 -9.56 9.31 5.09
CA PRO A 41 -10.37 9.51 3.91
C PRO A 41 -11.50 10.52 4.13
N GLU A 42 -12.07 10.59 5.36
CA GLU A 42 -13.13 11.52 5.69
C GLU A 42 -12.61 12.95 5.77
N ALA A 43 -11.42 13.14 6.37
CA ALA A 43 -10.79 14.44 6.47
C ALA A 43 -10.39 14.99 5.09
N LEU A 44 -9.85 14.15 4.20
CA LEU A 44 -9.56 14.54 2.83
C LEU A 44 -10.84 14.96 2.10
N ASN A 45 -11.88 14.12 2.09
CA ASN A 45 -13.13 14.43 1.39
C ASN A 45 -13.84 15.66 1.96
N LEU A 46 -13.85 15.83 3.29
CA LEU A 46 -14.43 17.03 3.89
C LEU A 46 -13.71 18.30 3.40
N LYS A 47 -12.37 18.25 3.30
CA LYS A 47 -11.56 19.39 2.87
C LYS A 47 -11.75 19.71 1.39
N THR A 48 -11.75 18.70 0.52
CA THR A 48 -11.66 18.91 -0.94
C THR A 48 -13.03 19.03 -1.59
N ILE A 49 -13.99 18.22 -1.19
CA ILE A 49 -15.34 18.21 -1.78
C ILE A 49 -16.47 18.59 -0.81
N GLY A 50 -16.13 19.00 0.43
CA GLY A 50 -17.11 19.46 1.43
C GLY A 50 -18.00 18.36 2.03
N ARG A 51 -17.68 17.09 1.83
CA ARG A 51 -18.42 15.93 2.35
C ARG A 51 -17.45 14.96 3.03
N LYS A 52 -17.88 14.30 4.10
CA LYS A 52 -17.10 13.23 4.76
C LYS A 52 -17.27 11.88 4.09
N GLU A 53 -18.33 11.70 3.34
CA GLU A 53 -18.67 10.40 2.73
C GLU A 53 -17.66 10.01 1.67
N ILE A 54 -17.33 8.72 1.63
CA ILE A 54 -16.52 8.13 0.57
C ILE A 54 -17.45 7.85 -0.61
N ILE A 55 -17.16 8.48 -1.74
CA ILE A 55 -17.96 8.37 -2.96
C ILE A 55 -17.88 6.96 -3.54
N ASN A 56 -19.02 6.37 -3.83
CA ASN A 56 -19.09 5.08 -4.50
C ASN A 56 -19.18 5.29 -6.02
N LEU A 57 -18.12 5.00 -6.75
CA LEU A 57 -18.05 5.16 -8.21
C LEU A 57 -19.13 4.39 -8.99
N SER A 58 -19.76 3.40 -8.35
CA SER A 58 -20.83 2.63 -8.99
C SER A 58 -22.23 3.27 -8.87
N GLU A 59 -22.37 4.25 -7.99
CA GLU A 59 -23.66 4.88 -7.65
C GLU A 59 -23.74 6.34 -8.13
N GLU A 60 -22.60 7.01 -8.18
CA GLU A 60 -22.51 8.39 -8.65
C GLU A 60 -22.36 8.46 -10.18
N ALA A 61 -23.04 9.42 -10.79
CA ALA A 61 -22.87 9.68 -12.22
C ALA A 61 -21.46 10.24 -12.49
N ILE A 62 -20.80 9.75 -13.51
CA ILE A 62 -19.43 10.16 -13.90
C ILE A 62 -19.34 11.68 -14.10
N ASP A 63 -20.38 12.30 -14.65
CA ASP A 63 -20.41 13.76 -14.87
C ASP A 63 -20.47 14.57 -13.56
N SER A 64 -20.99 13.99 -12.47
CA SER A 64 -20.94 14.60 -11.14
C SER A 64 -19.54 14.56 -10.54
N ILE A 65 -18.85 13.45 -10.74
CA ILE A 65 -17.49 13.22 -10.24
C ILE A 65 -16.49 14.16 -10.94
N ARG A 66 -16.63 14.37 -12.25
CA ARG A 66 -15.76 15.25 -13.04
C ARG A 66 -15.84 16.74 -12.67
N LYS A 67 -16.82 17.14 -11.88
CA LYS A 67 -16.97 18.54 -11.42
C LYS A 67 -16.06 18.88 -10.22
N PHE A 68 -15.48 17.89 -9.58
CA PHE A 68 -14.56 18.12 -8.46
C PHE A 68 -13.15 18.40 -8.99
N GLU A 69 -12.56 19.51 -8.58
CA GLU A 69 -11.24 19.96 -9.02
C GLU A 69 -10.08 19.41 -8.17
N HIS A 70 -10.37 18.77 -7.04
CA HIS A 70 -9.38 18.34 -6.06
C HIS A 70 -9.37 16.82 -5.88
N PRO A 71 -8.23 16.21 -5.41
CA PRO A 71 -8.22 14.79 -5.14
C PRO A 71 -9.25 14.43 -4.04
N PHE A 72 -9.96 13.34 -4.21
CA PHE A 72 -10.92 12.83 -3.23
C PHE A 72 -10.97 11.30 -3.21
N VAL A 73 -11.42 10.77 -2.07
CA VAL A 73 -11.46 9.32 -1.83
C VAL A 73 -12.72 8.72 -2.41
N VAL A 74 -12.55 7.61 -3.11
CA VAL A 74 -13.63 6.85 -3.74
C VAL A 74 -13.52 5.36 -3.43
N ASN A 75 -14.68 4.71 -3.35
CA ASN A 75 -14.80 3.26 -3.41
C ASN A 75 -15.20 2.83 -4.81
N SER A 76 -14.69 1.68 -5.23
CA SER A 76 -15.15 0.98 -6.43
C SER A 76 -15.81 -0.33 -6.04
N ARG A 77 -16.67 -0.86 -6.92
CA ARG A 77 -17.20 -2.23 -6.74
C ARG A 77 -16.03 -3.21 -6.67
N LYS A 78 -16.03 -4.07 -5.67
CA LYS A 78 -15.05 -5.15 -5.53
C LYS A 78 -15.37 -6.28 -6.53
N ASN A 79 -15.11 -6.03 -7.81
CA ASN A 79 -15.55 -6.89 -8.92
C ASN A 79 -14.57 -8.03 -9.23
N ASN A 80 -13.39 -8.03 -8.64
CA ASN A 80 -12.39 -9.08 -8.87
C ASN A 80 -11.72 -9.53 -7.57
N ALA A 81 -11.13 -10.73 -7.62
CA ALA A 81 -10.48 -11.36 -6.47
C ALA A 81 -9.34 -10.50 -5.90
N ARG A 82 -8.60 -9.78 -6.76
CA ARG A 82 -7.49 -8.91 -6.33
C ARG A 82 -8.00 -7.72 -5.51
N MET A 83 -9.04 -7.02 -5.96
CA MET A 83 -9.61 -5.90 -5.21
C MET A 83 -10.17 -6.33 -3.86
N MET A 84 -10.76 -7.55 -3.79
CA MET A 84 -11.23 -8.11 -2.52
C MET A 84 -10.07 -8.47 -1.60
N ALA A 85 -9.04 -9.13 -2.12
CA ALA A 85 -7.87 -9.55 -1.35
C ALA A 85 -7.07 -8.36 -0.79
N GLN A 86 -6.96 -7.29 -1.56
CA GLN A 86 -6.25 -6.08 -1.19
C GLN A 86 -7.08 -5.13 -0.30
N ASN A 87 -8.38 -5.36 -0.16
CA ASN A 87 -9.30 -4.47 0.56
C ASN A 87 -9.13 -3.00 0.14
N GLY A 88 -9.16 -2.77 -1.17
CA GLY A 88 -8.75 -1.53 -1.82
C GLY A 88 -9.68 -0.35 -1.55
N LEU A 89 -9.07 0.82 -1.52
CA LEU A 89 -9.64 2.16 -1.51
C LEU A 89 -8.85 2.99 -2.51
N PHE A 90 -9.45 4.00 -3.11
CA PHE A 90 -8.78 4.79 -4.14
C PHE A 90 -8.86 6.29 -3.84
N VAL A 91 -7.81 7.01 -4.17
CA VAL A 91 -7.86 8.47 -4.31
C VAL A 91 -7.97 8.79 -5.79
N TYR A 92 -9.02 9.50 -6.17
CA TYR A 92 -9.22 9.97 -7.54
C TYR A 92 -8.56 11.34 -7.69
N PHE A 93 -7.72 11.45 -8.71
CA PHE A 93 -7.12 12.70 -9.17
C PHE A 93 -7.75 13.11 -10.50
N GLN A 94 -8.07 14.38 -10.65
CA GLN A 94 -8.27 14.95 -11.98
C GLN A 94 -6.90 15.30 -12.59
N ASP A 95 -6.89 15.90 -13.74
CA ASP A 95 -5.71 16.11 -14.61
C ASP A 95 -4.50 16.83 -13.98
N ASP A 96 -4.56 17.27 -12.73
CA ASP A 96 -3.45 17.93 -12.04
C ASP A 96 -2.57 16.94 -11.29
N ALA A 97 -1.35 16.86 -11.76
CA ALA A 97 -0.33 15.91 -11.33
C ALA A 97 0.39 16.29 -10.01
N ASN A 98 -0.21 17.05 -9.12
CA ASN A 98 0.39 17.34 -7.83
C ASN A 98 0.29 16.10 -6.92
N ALA A 99 1.39 15.80 -6.22
CA ALA A 99 1.40 14.71 -5.25
C ALA A 99 0.41 14.99 -4.10
N LEU A 100 -0.17 13.93 -3.52
CA LEU A 100 -1.18 14.07 -2.47
C LEU A 100 -0.64 14.84 -1.25
N GLU A 101 0.64 14.65 -0.94
CA GLU A 101 1.34 15.36 0.13
C GLU A 101 1.56 16.85 -0.13
N GLU A 102 1.44 17.29 -1.37
CA GLU A 102 1.53 18.71 -1.75
C GLU A 102 0.17 19.43 -1.68
N THR A 103 -0.90 18.69 -1.42
CA THR A 103 -2.22 19.29 -1.21
C THR A 103 -2.20 20.18 0.03
N ASP A 104 -2.72 21.40 -0.08
CA ASP A 104 -2.77 22.33 1.07
C ASP A 104 -3.44 21.68 2.29
N GLY A 105 -2.76 21.74 3.46
CA GLY A 105 -3.20 21.12 4.70
C GLY A 105 -3.16 19.58 4.70
N ALA A 106 -2.30 18.96 3.87
CA ALA A 106 -2.10 17.52 3.80
C ALA A 106 -1.78 16.89 5.16
N ASP A 107 -1.09 17.62 6.04
CA ASP A 107 -0.75 17.21 7.40
C ASP A 107 -1.97 16.84 8.28
N LYS A 108 -3.16 17.31 7.91
CA LYS A 108 -4.42 17.03 8.63
C LYS A 108 -5.05 15.69 8.26
N PHE A 109 -4.78 15.19 7.05
CA PHE A 109 -5.38 13.94 6.56
C PHE A 109 -4.36 12.91 6.09
N LEU A 110 -3.07 13.26 5.95
CA LEU A 110 -2.03 12.36 5.45
C LEU A 110 -0.86 12.33 6.42
N LYS A 111 -0.42 11.15 6.80
CA LYS A 111 0.76 10.95 7.64
C LYS A 111 1.71 9.94 7.04
N LYS A 112 3.00 10.23 7.11
CA LYS A 112 4.07 9.40 6.59
C LYS A 112 4.70 8.58 7.71
N ILE A 113 4.76 7.25 7.52
CA ILE A 113 5.56 6.35 8.34
C ILE A 113 6.77 5.93 7.52
N VAL A 114 7.96 6.20 8.03
CA VAL A 114 9.22 5.79 7.41
C VAL A 114 9.72 4.53 8.10
N ILE A 115 9.99 3.50 7.32
CA ILE A 115 10.57 2.24 7.77
C ILE A 115 12.04 2.26 7.34
N PRO A 116 13.00 2.34 8.29
CA PRO A 116 14.42 2.33 7.95
C PRO A 116 14.79 1.10 7.13
N HIS A 117 15.63 1.29 6.10
CA HIS A 117 16.08 0.21 5.22
C HIS A 117 16.56 -1.02 5.99
N VAL A 118 17.38 -0.82 7.02
CA VAL A 118 17.92 -1.89 7.87
C VAL A 118 16.86 -2.72 8.60
N LYS A 119 15.61 -2.27 8.69
CA LYS A 119 14.49 -2.97 9.32
C LYS A 119 13.56 -3.67 8.33
N THR A 120 13.68 -3.40 7.05
CA THR A 120 12.73 -3.89 6.03
C THR A 120 12.70 -5.41 5.94
N LYS A 121 13.88 -6.06 5.94
CA LYS A 121 14.02 -7.52 5.89
C LYS A 121 13.39 -8.20 7.11
N ASP A 122 13.66 -7.69 8.31
CA ASP A 122 13.13 -8.26 9.56
C ASP A 122 11.61 -8.07 9.67
N MET A 123 11.10 -6.93 9.23
CA MET A 123 9.66 -6.71 9.19
C MET A 123 8.97 -7.63 8.19
N LEU A 124 9.56 -7.85 7.00
CA LEU A 124 8.98 -8.78 6.03
C LEU A 124 9.02 -10.24 6.53
N LYS A 125 10.10 -10.67 7.23
CA LYS A 125 10.13 -11.95 7.94
C LYS A 125 9.01 -12.07 8.96
N THR A 126 8.79 -11.02 9.76
CA THR A 126 7.71 -10.99 10.76
C THR A 126 6.34 -11.13 10.11
N LEU A 127 6.08 -10.43 9.02
CA LEU A 127 4.83 -10.57 8.26
C LEU A 127 4.64 -12.01 7.74
N TYR A 128 5.73 -12.64 7.28
CA TYR A 128 5.70 -14.04 6.85
C TYR A 128 5.32 -15.00 8.00
N ILE A 129 5.88 -14.81 9.20
CA ILE A 129 5.57 -15.60 10.40
C ILE A 129 4.11 -15.40 10.82
N LEU A 130 3.60 -14.18 10.71
CA LEU A 130 2.19 -13.85 10.97
C LEU A 130 1.23 -14.43 9.92
N GLY A 131 1.74 -15.16 8.93
CA GLY A 131 0.93 -15.83 7.92
C GLY A 131 0.64 -15.00 6.67
N MET A 132 1.19 -13.79 6.55
CA MET A 132 1.03 -12.99 5.34
C MET A 132 1.75 -13.65 4.16
N ARG A 133 1.10 -13.64 2.99
CA ARG A 133 1.59 -14.25 1.76
C ARG A 133 1.27 -13.34 0.58
N PHE A 134 2.15 -13.32 -0.42
CA PHE A 134 1.90 -12.60 -1.67
C PHE A 134 0.68 -13.17 -2.41
N SER A 135 0.51 -14.49 -2.39
CA SER A 135 -0.66 -15.15 -2.99
C SER A 135 -2.00 -14.78 -2.33
N SER A 136 -1.99 -14.34 -1.07
CA SER A 136 -3.18 -13.82 -0.39
C SER A 136 -3.55 -12.40 -0.83
N ILE A 137 -2.60 -11.65 -1.39
CA ILE A 137 -2.76 -10.24 -1.79
C ILE A 137 -2.91 -10.13 -3.32
N TYR A 138 -2.14 -10.94 -4.03
CA TYR A 138 -2.16 -11.06 -5.49
C TYR A 138 -2.63 -12.48 -5.85
N PRO A 139 -3.91 -12.69 -6.13
CA PRO A 139 -4.45 -14.02 -6.42
C PRO A 139 -4.09 -14.50 -7.84
N GLU A 140 -2.80 -14.48 -8.16
CA GLU A 140 -2.21 -14.86 -9.44
C GLU A 140 -1.18 -15.96 -9.22
N LEU A 141 -0.99 -16.85 -10.19
CA LEU A 141 -0.04 -17.96 -10.08
C LEU A 141 1.41 -17.50 -9.84
N SER A 142 1.80 -16.34 -10.39
CA SER A 142 3.12 -15.74 -10.18
C SER A 142 3.41 -15.42 -8.70
N SER A 143 2.40 -15.19 -7.90
CA SER A 143 2.54 -14.87 -6.47
C SER A 143 2.92 -16.08 -5.64
N ILE A 144 2.59 -17.29 -6.09
CA ILE A 144 3.03 -18.54 -5.46
C ILE A 144 4.56 -18.65 -5.55
N SER A 145 5.14 -18.28 -6.68
CA SER A 145 6.61 -18.26 -6.84
C SER A 145 7.27 -17.27 -5.88
N LYS A 146 6.69 -16.09 -5.70
CA LYS A 146 7.15 -15.09 -4.72
C LYS A 146 7.10 -15.63 -3.29
N ASP A 147 6.03 -16.36 -2.92
CA ASP A 147 5.90 -16.97 -1.60
C ASP A 147 6.94 -18.06 -1.35
N ILE A 148 7.28 -18.87 -2.37
CA ILE A 148 8.34 -19.87 -2.27
C ILE A 148 9.71 -19.22 -2.08
N ILE A 149 9.99 -18.16 -2.83
CA ILE A 149 11.25 -17.40 -2.72
C ILE A 149 11.34 -16.78 -1.33
N LEU A 150 10.28 -16.10 -0.87
CA LEU A 150 10.25 -15.49 0.46
C LEU A 150 10.48 -16.52 1.56
N LYS A 151 9.81 -17.68 1.48
CA LYS A 151 10.01 -18.79 2.43
C LYS A 151 11.48 -19.20 2.51
N ASN A 152 12.13 -19.39 1.37
CA ASN A 152 13.52 -19.82 1.34
C ASN A 152 14.44 -18.75 1.95
N ARG A 153 14.27 -17.48 1.61
CA ARG A 153 15.05 -16.36 2.16
C ARG A 153 14.87 -16.22 3.68
N VAL A 154 13.64 -16.40 4.19
CA VAL A 154 13.37 -16.40 5.64
C VAL A 154 14.08 -17.57 6.32
N LEU A 155 14.02 -18.76 5.75
CA LEU A 155 14.69 -19.94 6.33
C LEU A 155 16.23 -19.81 6.32
N GLU A 156 16.81 -19.26 5.25
CA GLU A 156 18.25 -18.98 5.14
C GLU A 156 18.71 -17.97 6.19
N SER A 157 17.96 -16.91 6.40
CA SER A 157 18.27 -15.90 7.40
C SER A 157 18.32 -16.49 8.82
N TYR A 158 17.37 -17.35 9.20
CA TYR A 158 17.40 -18.02 10.51
C TYR A 158 18.59 -19.00 10.65
N ARG A 159 19.00 -19.66 9.56
CA ARG A 159 20.20 -20.52 9.62
C ARG A 159 21.47 -19.72 9.83
N GLN A 160 21.57 -18.54 9.26
CA GLN A 160 22.72 -17.64 9.44
C GLN A 160 22.76 -17.10 10.88
N GLU A 161 21.63 -16.63 11.41
CA GLU A 161 21.52 -16.15 12.78
C GLU A 161 21.86 -17.25 13.81
N GLY A 162 21.35 -18.48 13.62
CA GLY A 162 21.65 -19.62 14.51
C GLY A 162 23.09 -20.12 14.48
N ASN A 163 23.87 -19.81 13.44
CA ASN A 163 25.30 -20.13 13.39
C ASN A 163 26.19 -19.11 14.13
N TYR A 164 25.67 -17.91 14.43
CA TYR A 164 26.42 -16.90 15.22
C TYR A 164 26.31 -17.10 16.74
N ASP A 165 25.24 -17.74 17.22
CA ASP A 165 25.05 -18.01 18.66
C ASP A 165 25.81 -19.26 19.16
N GLY A 166 26.56 -19.91 18.31
CA GLY A 166 27.31 -21.17 18.59
C GLY A 166 28.84 -21.05 18.66
N GLN A 167 29.39 -19.81 18.72
CA GLN A 167 30.86 -19.61 18.89
C GLN A 167 31.21 -18.95 20.21
#